data_a406b11212cf6d81a82d64f98b8122a7
#
_entry.id   a406b11212cf6d81a82d64f98b8122a7
#
_cell.length_a   1.000
_cell.length_b   1.000
_cell.length_c   1.000
_cell.angle_alpha   90.00
_cell.angle_beta   90.00
_cell.angle_gamma   90.00
#
_symmetry.space_group_name_H-M   'P 1'
#
loop_
_entity.id
_entity.type
_entity.pdbx_description
1 polymer ?
#
loop_
_entity_poly.entity_id
_entity_poly.type
_entity_poly.pdbx_seq_one_letter_code
_entity_poly.pdbx_strand_id
1 'polypeptide(L)'
;MSYKSKEENKNIVSEPMGIYVAGSSLNPFYSLLDGQKAAFSSDWDIIKLARKGFSKKTLLALAKKISLNLQELTNILHISERTLQRYDDDALIKSEYAEKAVELARLYTRGQEVFGSEDKFKLWMKAPSLIFNGEAPVSVLDTSAGFDMVFTELGRIEHGIFA
;
A
#
# COMPACT_ATOMS: atom_id res chain seq x y z
N MET A 1 -28.98 52.61 24.96
CA MET A 1 -27.66 52.36 24.34
C MET A 1 -27.64 50.92 23.87
N SER A 2 -27.72 50.79 22.56
CA SER A 2 -27.81 49.47 21.87
C SER A 2 -26.42 49.01 21.47
N TYR A 3 -25.92 47.91 22.00
CA TYR A 3 -24.69 47.30 21.53
C TYR A 3 -25.01 46.39 20.34
N LYS A 4 -24.61 46.78 19.16
CA LYS A 4 -24.56 45.94 17.97
C LYS A 4 -23.41 44.96 18.11
N SER A 5 -23.72 43.65 18.21
CA SER A 5 -22.77 42.58 18.04
C SER A 5 -22.23 42.56 16.63
N LYS A 6 -20.90 42.62 16.48
CA LYS A 6 -20.19 42.38 15.24
C LYS A 6 -20.29 40.89 14.90
N GLU A 7 -20.92 40.57 13.80
CA GLU A 7 -20.82 39.28 13.14
C GLU A 7 -19.37 39.09 12.63
N GLU A 8 -18.66 38.15 13.20
CA GLU A 8 -17.40 37.66 12.65
C GLU A 8 -17.68 36.85 11.37
N ASN A 9 -17.30 37.45 10.28
CA ASN A 9 -17.34 36.86 8.95
C ASN A 9 -16.25 35.76 8.91
N LYS A 10 -16.59 34.52 9.20
CA LYS A 10 -15.74 33.37 8.95
C LYS A 10 -15.69 33.14 7.46
N ASN A 11 -14.67 33.68 6.80
CA ASN A 11 -14.27 33.26 5.47
C ASN A 11 -13.91 31.78 5.49
N ILE A 12 -14.90 30.92 5.31
CA ILE A 12 -14.70 29.55 4.94
C ILE A 12 -14.24 29.59 3.49
N VAL A 13 -12.93 29.45 3.29
CA VAL A 13 -12.38 29.17 1.98
C VAL A 13 -12.95 27.82 1.56
N SER A 14 -14.01 27.84 0.77
CA SER A 14 -14.51 26.67 0.09
C SER A 14 -13.51 26.37 -1.04
N GLU A 15 -12.55 25.49 -0.76
CA GLU A 15 -11.80 24.88 -1.83
C GLU A 15 -12.80 24.21 -2.78
N PRO A 16 -12.65 24.39 -4.11
CA PRO A 16 -13.49 23.67 -5.04
C PRO A 16 -13.26 22.19 -4.77
N MET A 17 -14.27 21.49 -4.26
CA MET A 17 -14.27 20.05 -4.25
C MET A 17 -14.15 19.61 -5.71
N GLY A 18 -12.91 19.42 -6.17
CA GLY A 18 -12.67 18.60 -7.33
C GLY A 18 -13.34 17.28 -7.03
N ILE A 19 -14.37 16.97 -7.81
CA ILE A 19 -14.98 15.66 -7.78
C ILE A 19 -13.89 14.71 -8.24
N TYR A 20 -13.06 14.27 -7.30
CA TYR A 20 -12.36 13.01 -7.44
C TYR A 20 -13.47 11.97 -7.47
N VAL A 21 -13.91 11.65 -8.68
CA VAL A 21 -14.57 10.39 -8.92
C VAL A 21 -13.49 9.34 -8.65
N ALA A 22 -13.29 9.06 -7.37
CA ALA A 22 -12.66 7.84 -6.96
C ALA A 22 -13.54 6.76 -7.59
N GLY A 23 -13.11 6.25 -8.72
CA GLY A 23 -13.63 5.01 -9.21
C GLY A 23 -13.54 4.07 -8.02
N SER A 24 -14.69 3.68 -7.47
CA SER A 24 -14.81 2.72 -6.39
C SER A 24 -14.42 1.33 -6.91
N SER A 25 -13.21 1.22 -7.36
CA SER A 25 -12.54 -0.03 -7.56
C SER A 25 -12.23 -0.53 -6.15
N LEU A 26 -13.05 -1.46 -5.67
CA LEU A 26 -12.75 -2.26 -4.49
C LEU A 26 -11.33 -2.79 -4.68
N ASN A 27 -10.37 -2.14 -4.01
CA ASN A 27 -8.99 -2.51 -4.15
C ASN A 27 -8.81 -3.89 -3.49
N PRO A 28 -8.57 -4.96 -4.27
CA PRO A 28 -8.59 -6.33 -3.76
C PRO A 28 -7.49 -6.57 -2.71
N PHE A 29 -6.44 -5.74 -2.70
CA PHE A 29 -5.35 -5.89 -1.74
C PHE A 29 -5.68 -5.28 -0.39
N TYR A 30 -6.35 -4.13 -0.36
CA TYR A 30 -6.79 -3.52 0.90
C TYR A 30 -7.93 -4.32 1.54
N SER A 31 -8.84 -4.89 0.75
CA SER A 31 -9.90 -5.73 1.29
C SER A 31 -9.37 -6.98 2.00
N LEU A 32 -8.20 -7.48 1.58
CA LEU A 32 -7.53 -8.57 2.29
C LEU A 32 -7.03 -8.15 3.66
N LEU A 33 -6.52 -6.91 3.81
CA LEU A 33 -5.97 -6.43 5.07
C LEU A 33 -7.04 -6.14 6.12
N ASP A 34 -8.23 -5.71 5.73
CA ASP A 34 -9.32 -5.40 6.68
C ASP A 34 -10.18 -6.62 7.02
N GLY A 35 -10.06 -7.74 6.28
CA GLY A 35 -10.87 -8.94 6.48
C GLY A 35 -12.37 -8.74 6.20
N GLN A 36 -12.77 -7.56 5.75
CA GLN A 36 -14.13 -7.19 5.40
C GLN A 36 -14.16 -6.63 3.98
N LYS A 37 -15.30 -6.73 3.33
CA LYS A 37 -15.58 -6.13 2.02
C LYS A 37 -15.76 -4.60 2.14
N ALA A 38 -14.99 -3.94 3.00
CA ALA A 38 -15.05 -2.52 3.16
C ALA A 38 -14.46 -1.84 1.93
N ALA A 39 -15.26 -1.02 1.27
CA ALA A 39 -14.76 -0.11 0.26
C ALA A 39 -13.90 0.94 0.98
N PHE A 40 -12.59 0.90 0.75
CA PHE A 40 -11.73 2.01 1.15
C PHE A 40 -12.09 3.20 0.26
N SER A 41 -12.73 4.18 0.85
CA SER A 41 -13.21 5.35 0.12
C SER A 41 -12.23 6.52 0.18
N SER A 42 -11.18 6.43 1.00
CA SER A 42 -10.22 7.52 1.19
C SER A 42 -8.87 7.04 1.71
N ASP A 43 -7.84 7.88 1.51
CA ASP A 43 -6.50 7.69 2.10
C ASP A 43 -6.55 7.62 3.63
N TRP A 44 -7.55 8.26 4.26
CA TRP A 44 -7.76 8.18 5.70
C TRP A 44 -8.11 6.79 6.19
N ASP A 45 -8.82 6.00 5.40
CA ASP A 45 -9.17 4.63 5.76
C ASP A 45 -7.92 3.74 5.75
N ILE A 46 -7.01 4.00 4.81
CA ILE A 46 -5.69 3.33 4.75
C ILE A 46 -4.86 3.68 5.98
N ILE A 47 -4.81 4.95 6.37
CA ILE A 47 -4.09 5.40 7.57
C ILE A 47 -4.68 4.75 8.84
N LYS A 48 -6.00 4.69 8.96
CA LYS A 48 -6.67 4.02 10.08
C LYS A 48 -6.33 2.53 10.13
N LEU A 49 -6.32 1.87 8.96
CA LEU A 49 -5.97 0.45 8.85
C LEU A 49 -4.52 0.19 9.31
N ALA A 50 -3.57 0.99 8.86
CA ALA A 50 -2.18 0.89 9.27
C ALA A 50 -2.02 1.06 10.79
N ARG A 51 -2.73 2.03 11.38
CA ARG A 51 -2.70 2.30 12.83
C ARG A 51 -3.40 1.22 13.66
N LYS A 52 -4.50 0.68 13.17
CA LYS A 52 -5.25 -0.41 13.81
C LYS A 52 -4.42 -1.70 13.84
N GLY A 53 -3.61 -1.91 12.81
CA GLY A 53 -2.94 -3.18 12.57
C GLY A 53 -3.91 -4.26 12.08
N PHE A 54 -3.36 -5.40 11.76
CA PHE A 54 -4.10 -6.57 11.31
C PHE A 54 -3.40 -7.86 11.77
N SER A 55 -4.09 -8.99 11.65
CA SER A 55 -3.58 -10.24 12.18
C SER A 55 -2.46 -10.83 11.31
N LYS A 56 -1.63 -11.69 11.92
CA LYS A 56 -0.64 -12.49 11.20
C LYS A 56 -1.27 -13.26 10.05
N LYS A 57 -2.43 -13.87 10.26
CA LYS A 57 -3.19 -14.60 9.23
C LYS A 57 -3.49 -13.71 8.02
N THR A 58 -3.92 -12.47 8.24
CA THR A 58 -4.18 -11.50 7.19
C THR A 58 -2.91 -11.14 6.41
N LEU A 59 -1.80 -10.93 7.12
CA LEU A 59 -0.50 -10.66 6.51
C LEU A 59 -0.03 -11.81 5.60
N LEU A 60 -0.15 -13.06 6.08
CA LEU A 60 0.20 -14.23 5.28
C LEU A 60 -0.73 -14.42 4.07
N ALA A 61 -2.01 -14.08 4.20
CA ALA A 61 -2.95 -14.10 3.08
C ALA A 61 -2.56 -13.06 2.02
N LEU A 62 -2.15 -11.85 2.42
CA LEU A 62 -1.61 -10.85 1.50
C LEU A 62 -0.36 -11.38 0.79
N ALA A 63 0.63 -11.88 1.53
CA ALA A 63 1.86 -12.41 0.95
C ALA A 63 1.59 -13.50 -0.09
N LYS A 64 0.69 -14.43 0.22
CA LYS A 64 0.26 -15.49 -0.70
C LYS A 64 -0.38 -14.90 -1.96
N LYS A 65 -1.28 -13.92 -1.81
CA LYS A 65 -1.94 -13.27 -2.94
C LYS A 65 -0.94 -12.60 -3.87
N ILE A 66 0.04 -11.90 -3.33
CA ILE A 66 1.06 -11.18 -4.12
C ILE A 66 2.27 -12.04 -4.48
N SER A 67 2.22 -13.35 -4.20
CA SER A 67 3.25 -14.33 -4.53
C SER A 67 4.62 -14.06 -3.87
N LEU A 68 4.62 -13.48 -2.67
CA LEU A 68 5.82 -13.40 -1.84
C LEU A 68 6.00 -14.70 -1.06
N ASN A 69 7.23 -15.19 -1.04
CA ASN A 69 7.61 -16.24 -0.10
C ASN A 69 7.84 -15.67 1.31
N LEU A 70 7.97 -16.54 2.30
CA LEU A 70 8.11 -16.12 3.70
C LEU A 70 9.37 -15.27 3.92
N GLN A 71 10.48 -15.63 3.30
CA GLN A 71 11.74 -14.91 3.44
C GLN A 71 11.66 -13.49 2.84
N GLU A 72 11.08 -13.35 1.64
CA GLU A 72 10.85 -12.04 1.02
C GLU A 72 9.96 -11.17 1.92
N LEU A 73 8.86 -11.72 2.42
CA LEU A 73 7.97 -11.02 3.34
C LEU A 73 8.71 -10.54 4.59
N THR A 74 9.46 -11.43 5.25
CA THR A 74 10.16 -11.10 6.48
C THR A 74 11.28 -10.09 6.27
N ASN A 75 11.97 -10.14 5.14
CA ASN A 75 12.97 -9.14 4.76
C ASN A 75 12.33 -7.75 4.57
N ILE A 76 11.22 -7.68 3.84
CA ILE A 76 10.51 -6.42 3.58
C ILE A 76 9.95 -5.82 4.89
N LEU A 77 9.46 -6.66 5.79
CA LEU A 77 8.89 -6.22 7.06
C LEU A 77 9.95 -5.97 8.15
N HIS A 78 11.22 -6.32 7.91
CA HIS A 78 12.28 -6.29 8.94
C HIS A 78 11.95 -7.10 10.21
N ILE A 79 11.29 -8.23 10.04
CA ILE A 79 10.96 -9.17 11.11
C ILE A 79 11.64 -10.49 10.86
N SER A 80 12.20 -11.15 11.89
CA SER A 80 12.71 -12.51 11.69
C SER A 80 11.56 -13.51 11.51
N GLU A 81 11.79 -14.56 10.71
CA GLU A 81 10.81 -15.65 10.56
C GLU A 81 10.41 -16.23 11.91
N ARG A 82 11.38 -16.41 12.82
CA ARG A 82 11.13 -16.89 14.19
C ARG A 82 10.21 -15.95 14.97
N THR A 83 10.38 -14.63 14.82
CA THR A 83 9.53 -13.65 15.48
C THR A 83 8.13 -13.71 14.90
N LEU A 84 7.97 -13.77 13.58
CA LEU A 84 6.69 -13.90 12.91
C LEU A 84 5.97 -15.19 13.30
N GLN A 85 6.70 -16.31 13.39
CA GLN A 85 6.13 -17.61 13.80
C GLN A 85 5.59 -17.62 15.22
N ARG A 86 6.16 -16.80 16.13
CA ARG A 86 5.71 -16.69 17.53
C ARG A 86 4.40 -15.94 17.73
N TYR A 87 3.96 -15.16 16.74
CA TYR A 87 2.63 -14.57 16.79
C TYR A 87 1.58 -15.67 16.59
N ASP A 88 0.52 -15.64 17.40
CA ASP A 88 -0.68 -16.41 17.11
C ASP A 88 -1.34 -15.89 15.82
N ASP A 89 -2.07 -16.74 15.10
CA ASP A 89 -2.61 -16.41 13.79
C ASP A 89 -3.56 -15.20 13.83
N ASP A 90 -4.31 -15.03 14.92
CA ASP A 90 -5.23 -13.91 15.13
C ASP A 90 -4.61 -12.75 15.90
N ALA A 91 -3.35 -12.87 16.35
CA ALA A 91 -2.66 -11.80 17.06
C ALA A 91 -2.38 -10.63 16.11
N LEU A 92 -2.65 -9.40 16.58
CA LEU A 92 -2.32 -8.19 15.86
C LEU A 92 -0.80 -8.02 15.77
N ILE A 93 -0.31 -7.81 14.57
CA ILE A 93 1.10 -7.46 14.34
C ILE A 93 1.34 -6.00 14.73
N LYS A 94 2.60 -5.67 15.07
CA LYS A 94 2.98 -4.30 15.40
C LYS A 94 2.71 -3.35 14.23
N SER A 95 2.41 -2.08 14.56
CA SER A 95 2.08 -1.05 13.57
C SER A 95 3.17 -0.84 12.51
N GLU A 96 4.45 -0.94 12.90
CA GLU A 96 5.57 -0.84 11.97
C GLU A 96 5.52 -1.86 10.81
N TYR A 97 5.09 -3.10 11.10
CA TYR A 97 4.90 -4.13 10.10
C TYR A 97 3.60 -3.94 9.31
N ALA A 98 2.57 -3.41 9.98
CA ALA A 98 1.31 -3.08 9.35
C ALA A 98 1.48 -1.98 8.30
N GLU A 99 2.27 -0.96 8.56
CA GLU A 99 2.59 0.11 7.60
C GLU A 99 3.25 -0.45 6.35
N LYS A 100 4.26 -1.31 6.50
CA LYS A 100 4.94 -1.95 5.36
C LYS A 100 4.01 -2.85 4.55
N ALA A 101 3.10 -3.58 5.19
CA ALA A 101 2.13 -4.40 4.49
C ALA A 101 1.09 -3.57 3.73
N VAL A 102 0.70 -2.41 4.26
CA VAL A 102 -0.15 -1.44 3.54
C VAL A 102 0.59 -0.86 2.34
N GLU A 103 1.87 -0.53 2.48
CA GLU A 103 2.72 -0.06 1.38
C GLU A 103 2.85 -1.11 0.27
N LEU A 104 3.03 -2.39 0.63
CA LEU A 104 2.99 -3.51 -0.30
C LEU A 104 1.64 -3.61 -1.03
N ALA A 105 0.52 -3.53 -0.31
CA ALA A 105 -0.80 -3.58 -0.91
C ALA A 105 -1.00 -2.43 -1.92
N ARG A 106 -0.54 -1.23 -1.58
CA ARG A 106 -0.56 -0.06 -2.47
C ARG A 106 0.27 -0.29 -3.73
N LEU A 107 1.49 -0.81 -3.57
CA LEU A 107 2.38 -1.10 -4.69
C LEU A 107 1.76 -2.11 -5.67
N TYR A 108 1.21 -3.21 -5.14
CA TYR A 108 0.62 -4.25 -5.99
C TYR A 108 -0.67 -3.79 -6.67
N THR A 109 -1.45 -2.93 -6.04
CA THR A 109 -2.58 -2.26 -6.69
C THR A 109 -2.11 -1.43 -7.87
N ARG A 110 -1.13 -0.56 -7.64
CA ARG A 110 -0.60 0.30 -8.68
C ARG A 110 0.01 -0.51 -9.83
N GLY A 111 0.75 -1.56 -9.49
CA GLY A 111 1.32 -2.46 -10.48
C GLY A 111 0.26 -3.15 -11.33
N GLN A 112 -0.83 -3.62 -10.73
CA GLN A 112 -1.95 -4.21 -11.47
C GLN A 112 -2.59 -3.20 -12.44
N GLU A 113 -2.76 -1.94 -12.04
CA GLU A 113 -3.29 -0.88 -12.90
C GLU A 113 -2.37 -0.64 -14.11
N VAL A 114 -1.07 -0.48 -13.87
CA VAL A 114 -0.08 -0.18 -14.92
C VAL A 114 0.09 -1.33 -15.90
N PHE A 115 0.15 -2.57 -15.42
CA PHE A 115 0.31 -3.75 -16.28
C PHE A 115 -0.99 -4.29 -16.86
N GLY A 116 -2.15 -3.80 -16.36
CA GLY A 116 -3.48 -4.32 -16.70
C GLY A 116 -3.71 -5.77 -16.27
N SER A 117 -2.78 -6.36 -15.50
CA SER A 117 -2.84 -7.74 -15.03
C SER A 117 -1.96 -7.94 -13.80
N GLU A 118 -2.53 -8.56 -12.77
CA GLU A 118 -1.81 -8.94 -11.54
C GLU A 118 -0.65 -9.90 -11.85
N ASP A 119 -0.89 -10.88 -12.70
CA ASP A 119 0.11 -11.89 -13.04
C ASP A 119 1.30 -11.32 -13.82
N LYS A 120 1.05 -10.42 -14.76
CA LYS A 120 2.13 -9.72 -15.48
C LYS A 120 2.98 -8.89 -14.52
N PHE A 121 2.34 -8.19 -13.60
CA PHE A 121 3.06 -7.41 -12.59
C PHE A 121 3.90 -8.31 -11.67
N LYS A 122 3.34 -9.42 -11.18
CA LYS A 122 4.09 -10.40 -10.38
C LYS A 122 5.31 -10.97 -11.09
N LEU A 123 5.19 -11.27 -12.38
CA LEU A 123 6.31 -11.72 -13.19
C LEU A 123 7.39 -10.64 -13.29
N TRP A 124 7.00 -9.40 -13.55
CA TRP A 124 7.94 -8.28 -13.60
C TRP A 124 8.63 -8.05 -12.25
N MET A 125 7.92 -8.13 -11.14
CA MET A 125 8.48 -8.00 -9.78
C MET A 125 9.55 -9.05 -9.46
N LYS A 126 9.53 -10.20 -10.12
CA LYS A 126 10.48 -11.30 -9.91
C LYS A 126 11.58 -11.37 -11.00
N ALA A 127 11.46 -10.59 -12.05
CA ALA A 127 12.43 -10.62 -13.16
C ALA A 127 13.60 -9.68 -12.85
N PRO A 128 14.87 -10.14 -12.98
CA PRO A 128 16.04 -9.26 -12.88
C PRO A 128 15.99 -8.14 -13.91
N SER A 129 16.36 -6.93 -13.52
CA SER A 129 16.36 -5.76 -14.39
C SER A 129 17.60 -4.90 -14.17
N LEU A 130 18.14 -4.35 -15.26
CA LEU A 130 19.29 -3.43 -15.20
C LEU A 130 18.99 -2.17 -14.40
N ILE A 131 17.72 -1.73 -14.38
CA ILE A 131 17.26 -0.57 -13.58
C ILE A 131 17.52 -0.80 -12.09
N PHE A 132 17.41 -2.05 -11.66
CA PHE A 132 17.66 -2.47 -10.27
C PHE A 132 19.04 -3.13 -10.12
N ASN A 133 20.01 -2.72 -10.92
CA ASN A 133 21.40 -3.22 -10.89
C ASN A 133 21.49 -4.74 -11.09
N GLY A 134 20.61 -5.32 -11.91
CA GLY A 134 20.56 -6.75 -12.19
C GLY A 134 19.77 -7.56 -11.18
N GLU A 135 19.20 -6.93 -10.17
CA GLU A 135 18.32 -7.55 -9.19
C GLU A 135 16.84 -7.51 -9.64
N ALA A 136 16.00 -8.31 -8.98
CA ALA A 136 14.57 -8.24 -9.18
C ALA A 136 13.97 -7.08 -8.38
N PRO A 137 12.92 -6.37 -8.89
CA PRO A 137 12.28 -5.28 -8.14
C PRO A 137 11.85 -5.64 -6.72
N VAL A 138 11.46 -6.88 -6.48
CA VAL A 138 11.06 -7.35 -5.15
C VAL A 138 12.20 -7.34 -4.13
N SER A 139 13.45 -7.49 -4.56
CA SER A 139 14.61 -7.56 -3.66
C SER A 139 14.98 -6.22 -3.03
N VAL A 140 14.59 -5.10 -3.63
CA VAL A 140 14.87 -3.74 -3.11
C VAL A 140 13.77 -3.20 -2.20
N LEU A 141 12.67 -3.93 -2.02
CA LEU A 141 11.54 -3.51 -1.18
C LEU A 141 11.82 -3.57 0.34
N ASP A 142 12.98 -4.01 0.73
CA ASP A 142 13.43 -3.94 2.12
C ASP A 142 13.70 -2.50 2.58
N THR A 143 13.81 -1.54 1.65
CA THR A 143 14.04 -0.12 1.95
C THR A 143 12.94 0.78 1.38
N SER A 144 12.70 1.92 2.03
CA SER A 144 11.77 2.93 1.50
C SER A 144 12.25 3.50 0.16
N ALA A 145 13.57 3.68 -0.01
CA ALA A 145 14.15 4.10 -1.29
C ALA A 145 13.88 3.07 -2.40
N GLY A 146 13.90 1.78 -2.09
CA GLY A 146 13.54 0.71 -3.03
C GLY A 146 12.06 0.77 -3.44
N PHE A 147 11.16 1.00 -2.49
CA PHE A 147 9.74 1.26 -2.82
C PHE A 147 9.58 2.44 -3.79
N ASP A 148 10.26 3.57 -3.49
CA ASP A 148 10.20 4.76 -4.34
C ASP A 148 10.76 4.50 -5.75
N MET A 149 11.84 3.71 -5.86
CA MET A 149 12.38 3.28 -7.16
C MET A 149 11.37 2.46 -7.97
N VAL A 150 10.71 1.49 -7.33
CA VAL A 150 9.72 0.65 -7.99
C VAL A 150 8.50 1.48 -8.41
N PHE A 151 7.99 2.38 -7.55
CA PHE A 151 6.91 3.30 -7.92
C PHE A 151 7.29 4.23 -9.07
N THR A 152 8.52 4.75 -9.07
CA THR A 152 9.03 5.61 -10.15
C THR A 152 9.05 4.85 -11.47
N GLU A 153 9.53 3.60 -11.45
CA GLU A 153 9.59 2.77 -12.66
C GLU A 153 8.20 2.40 -13.17
N LEU A 154 7.24 2.12 -12.28
CA LEU A 154 5.84 1.95 -12.67
C LEU A 154 5.30 3.17 -13.39
N GLY A 155 5.63 4.38 -12.93
CA GLY A 155 5.25 5.62 -13.60
C GLY A 155 5.89 5.74 -15.00
N ARG A 156 7.16 5.33 -15.18
CA ARG A 156 7.81 5.32 -16.49
C ARG A 156 7.15 4.35 -17.46
N ILE A 157 6.87 3.13 -16.99
CA ILE A 157 6.18 2.09 -17.79
C ILE A 157 4.81 2.61 -18.24
N GLU A 158 4.03 3.19 -17.35
CA GLU A 158 2.71 3.73 -17.67
C GLU A 158 2.75 4.79 -18.77
N HIS A 159 3.75 5.66 -18.75
CA HIS A 159 3.93 6.73 -19.73
C HIS A 159 4.73 6.28 -20.98
N GLY A 160 5.08 5.00 -21.08
CA GLY A 160 5.85 4.47 -22.21
C GLY A 160 7.29 4.98 -22.28
N ILE A 161 7.85 5.43 -21.17
CA ILE A 161 9.23 5.91 -21.06
C ILE A 161 10.10 4.71 -20.69
N PHE A 162 10.58 4.02 -21.70
CA PHE A 162 11.51 2.91 -21.50
C PHE A 162 12.95 3.46 -21.57
N ALA A 163 13.75 3.11 -20.56
CA ALA A 163 15.17 3.45 -20.54
C ALA A 163 15.98 2.50 -21.44
#